data_e86fec60a68dcfb82fd161a3070dbc21
#
_entry.id   e86fec60a68dcfb82fd161a3070dbc21
#
_cell.length_a   1.000
_cell.length_b   1.000
_cell.length_c   1.000
_cell.angle_alpha   90.00
_cell.angle_beta   90.00
_cell.angle_gamma   90.00
#
_symmetry.space_group_name_H-M   'P 1'
#
loop_
_entity.id
_entity.type
_entity.pdbx_description
1 polymer ?
#
loop_
_entity_poly.entity_id
_entity_poly.type
_entity_poly.pdbx_seq_one_letter_code
_entity_poly.pdbx_strand_id
1 'polypeptide(L)'
;MKIKNFKFKQVVSTNKTAIRIIKKTKLNYGMIISDLQRNGKGQHGKKWISYKGNLFLSFFFNINKIKIPINKITKINCLLVRKLISKFYKKNIIFKSPNDLLIKKKKI
;
A
#
# COMPACT_ATOMS: atom_id res chain seq x y z
N MET A 1 -11.26 -15.04 -7.60
CA MET A 1 -11.24 -14.33 -6.30
C MET A 1 -11.71 -12.90 -6.50
N LYS A 2 -12.74 -12.51 -5.80
CA LYS A 2 -13.28 -11.15 -5.90
C LYS A 2 -12.86 -10.34 -4.67
N ILE A 3 -12.05 -9.31 -4.88
CA ILE A 3 -11.57 -8.44 -3.80
C ILE A 3 -12.63 -7.41 -3.48
N LYS A 4 -13.04 -7.31 -2.21
CA LYS A 4 -13.96 -6.27 -1.76
C LYS A 4 -13.23 -4.94 -1.68
N ASN A 5 -13.78 -3.93 -2.37
CA ASN A 5 -13.22 -2.59 -2.42
C ASN A 5 -14.01 -1.64 -1.51
N PHE A 6 -13.30 -0.93 -0.65
CA PHE A 6 -13.85 0.11 0.22
C PHE A 6 -13.26 1.45 -0.21
N LYS A 7 -14.10 2.32 -0.77
CA LYS A 7 -13.70 3.63 -1.27
C LYS A 7 -14.14 4.73 -0.32
N PHE A 8 -13.26 5.66 -0.04
CA PHE A 8 -13.50 6.80 0.84
C PHE A 8 -13.00 8.09 0.20
N LYS A 9 -13.67 9.22 0.47
CA LYS A 9 -13.16 10.54 0.11
C LYS A 9 -11.98 10.92 0.98
N GLN A 10 -12.06 10.61 2.27
CA GLN A 10 -11.03 10.93 3.24
C GLN A 10 -11.03 9.93 4.38
N VAL A 11 -9.84 9.55 4.83
CA VAL A 11 -9.61 8.72 6.01
C VAL A 11 -8.47 9.31 6.84
N VAL A 12 -8.37 8.89 8.09
CA VAL A 12 -7.21 9.23 8.93
C VAL A 12 -5.98 8.51 8.37
N SER A 13 -6.10 7.21 8.13
CA SER A 13 -5.10 6.36 7.52
C SER A 13 -5.78 5.16 6.87
N THR A 14 -5.39 4.80 5.66
CA THR A 14 -5.92 3.61 4.98
C THR A 14 -5.61 2.35 5.76
N ASN A 15 -4.43 2.26 6.41
CA ASN A 15 -4.06 1.12 7.25
C ASN A 15 -4.94 1.01 8.49
N LYS A 16 -5.18 2.11 9.21
CA LYS A 16 -6.08 2.10 10.37
C LYS A 16 -7.51 1.74 9.98
N THR A 17 -7.96 2.23 8.83
CA THR A 17 -9.28 1.90 8.28
C THR A 17 -9.37 0.41 7.94
N ALA A 18 -8.33 -0.17 7.35
CA ALA A 18 -8.25 -1.60 7.07
C ALA A 18 -8.38 -2.43 8.35
N ILE A 19 -7.63 -2.09 9.39
CA ILE A 19 -7.68 -2.79 10.69
C ILE A 19 -9.11 -2.74 11.27
N ARG A 20 -9.75 -1.57 11.23
CA ARG A 20 -11.12 -1.40 11.72
C ARG A 20 -12.11 -2.28 10.95
N ILE A 21 -12.01 -2.32 9.62
CA ILE A 21 -12.88 -3.12 8.75
C ILE A 21 -12.67 -4.62 9.00
N ILE A 22 -11.43 -5.07 9.14
CA ILE A 22 -11.11 -6.47 9.47
C ILE A 22 -11.80 -6.87 10.79
N LYS A 23 -11.67 -6.04 11.82
CA LYS A 23 -12.29 -6.31 13.13
C LYS A 23 -13.81 -6.37 13.06
N LYS A 24 -14.42 -5.50 12.27
CA LYS A 24 -15.89 -5.39 12.14
C LYS A 24 -16.49 -6.48 11.25
N THR A 25 -15.84 -6.80 10.13
CA THR A 25 -16.43 -7.66 9.09
C THR A 25 -15.90 -9.08 9.09
N LYS A 26 -14.76 -9.34 9.73
CA LYS A 26 -14.04 -10.63 9.71
C LYS A 26 -13.64 -11.09 8.29
N LEU A 27 -13.58 -10.17 7.34
CA LEU A 27 -13.11 -10.47 5.99
C LEU A 27 -11.64 -10.89 6.00
N ASN A 28 -11.30 -11.87 5.18
CA ASN A 28 -9.94 -12.39 5.07
C ASN A 28 -9.06 -11.59 4.10
N TYR A 29 -9.66 -10.82 3.21
CA TYR A 29 -8.94 -9.99 2.25
C TYR A 29 -9.81 -8.85 1.75
N GLY A 30 -9.19 -7.76 1.36
CA GLY A 30 -9.87 -6.59 0.82
C GLY A 30 -8.91 -5.46 0.50
N MET A 31 -9.48 -4.38 -0.02
CA MET A 31 -8.71 -3.20 -0.41
C MET A 31 -9.42 -1.94 0.07
N ILE A 32 -8.66 -1.05 0.71
CA ILE A 32 -9.09 0.29 1.08
C ILE A 32 -8.41 1.29 0.16
N ILE A 33 -9.18 2.17 -0.45
CA ILE A 33 -8.65 3.28 -1.24
C ILE A 33 -9.30 4.58 -0.77
N SER A 34 -8.52 5.66 -0.69
CA SER A 34 -9.01 6.98 -0.30
C SER A 34 -8.40 8.07 -1.18
N ASP A 35 -9.17 9.13 -1.43
CA ASP A 35 -8.69 10.31 -2.15
C ASP A 35 -7.75 11.16 -1.29
N LEU A 36 -7.98 11.17 0.02
CA LEU A 36 -7.19 11.94 0.99
C LEU A 36 -6.90 11.14 2.24
N GLN A 37 -5.74 11.39 2.85
CA GLN A 37 -5.33 10.79 4.11
C GLN A 37 -4.83 11.90 5.05
N ARG A 38 -5.40 11.98 6.27
CA ARG A 38 -5.13 13.08 7.20
C ARG A 38 -3.93 12.85 8.11
N ASN A 39 -3.66 11.61 8.45
CA ASN A 39 -2.61 11.25 9.41
C ASN A 39 -1.93 9.95 9.02
N GLY A 40 -1.33 9.95 7.83
CA GLY A 40 -0.52 8.84 7.34
C GLY A 40 0.73 8.66 8.19
N LYS A 41 1.07 7.42 8.49
CA LYS A 41 2.27 7.08 9.27
C LYS A 41 3.18 6.15 8.48
N GLY A 42 4.47 6.46 8.50
CA GLY A 42 5.52 5.58 8.04
C GLY A 42 6.05 4.68 9.15
N GLN A 43 7.16 4.01 8.91
CA GLN A 43 7.85 3.21 9.91
C GLN A 43 8.44 4.10 11.01
N HIS A 44 8.55 3.53 12.23
CA HIS A 44 9.13 4.21 13.40
C HIS A 44 8.43 5.52 13.79
N GLY A 45 7.11 5.60 13.60
CA GLY A 45 6.32 6.76 13.98
C GLY A 45 6.48 7.99 13.07
N LYS A 46 7.20 7.86 11.96
CA LYS A 46 7.34 8.96 11.00
C LYS A 46 5.99 9.33 10.41
N LYS A 47 5.73 10.63 10.33
CA LYS A 47 4.53 11.16 9.71
C LYS A 47 4.68 11.24 8.20
N TRP A 48 3.71 10.73 7.46
CA TRP A 48 3.64 10.87 6.02
C TRP A 48 2.86 12.12 5.64
N ILE A 49 3.45 12.91 4.75
CA ILE A 49 2.75 14.01 4.10
C ILE A 49 1.91 13.42 2.97
N SER A 50 0.61 13.72 2.99
CA SER A 50 -0.36 13.12 2.07
C SER A 50 -1.03 14.20 1.25
N TYR A 51 -0.49 14.47 0.06
CA TYR A 51 -1.05 15.44 -0.87
C TYR A 51 -2.19 14.85 -1.68
N LYS A 52 -3.19 15.68 -2.01
CA LYS A 52 -4.23 15.33 -2.96
C LYS A 52 -3.62 14.94 -4.31
N GLY A 53 -4.16 13.90 -4.93
CA GLY A 53 -3.65 13.36 -6.20
C GLY A 53 -2.73 12.16 -6.04
N ASN A 54 -2.23 11.90 -4.84
CA ASN A 54 -1.49 10.68 -4.55
C ASN A 54 -2.42 9.47 -4.39
N LEU A 55 -1.87 8.28 -4.57
CA LEU A 55 -2.60 7.04 -4.33
C LEU A 55 -2.44 6.60 -2.87
N PHE A 56 -3.55 6.61 -2.14
CA PHE A 56 -3.62 6.07 -0.78
C PHE A 56 -4.41 4.78 -0.82
N LEU A 57 -3.71 3.66 -0.68
CA LEU A 57 -4.27 2.35 -0.85
C LEU A 57 -3.65 1.38 0.15
N SER A 58 -4.50 0.57 0.78
CA SER A 58 -4.06 -0.55 1.61
C SER A 58 -4.78 -1.82 1.19
N PHE A 59 -4.01 -2.87 0.97
CA PHE A 59 -4.52 -4.22 0.87
C PHE A 59 -4.43 -4.91 2.22
N PHE A 60 -5.40 -5.73 2.55
CA PHE A 60 -5.29 -6.65 3.66
C PHE A 60 -5.63 -8.08 3.21
N PHE A 61 -4.95 -9.04 3.78
CA PHE A 61 -5.14 -10.46 3.50
C PHE A 61 -4.69 -11.30 4.69
N ASN A 62 -5.22 -12.53 4.77
CA ASN A 62 -4.86 -13.45 5.84
C ASN A 62 -3.48 -14.06 5.57
N ILE A 63 -2.52 -13.74 6.41
CA ILE A 63 -1.13 -14.17 6.29
C ILE A 63 -0.92 -15.64 6.68
N ASN A 64 -1.84 -16.24 7.45
CA ASN A 64 -1.68 -17.62 7.95
C ASN A 64 -1.63 -18.66 6.82
N LYS A 65 -2.14 -18.33 5.65
CA LYS A 65 -2.11 -19.21 4.48
C LYS A 65 -0.87 -19.01 3.61
N ILE A 66 0.00 -18.07 3.96
CA ILE A 66 1.17 -17.70 3.15
C ILE A 66 2.41 -18.22 3.85
N LYS A 67 3.15 -19.12 3.18
CA LYS A 67 4.40 -19.70 3.69
C LYS A 67 5.64 -18.88 3.31
N ILE A 68 5.50 -17.57 3.11
CA ILE A 68 6.57 -16.67 2.71
C ILE A 68 6.88 -15.70 3.84
N PRO A 69 8.16 -15.50 4.23
CA PRO A 69 8.53 -14.50 5.24
C PRO A 69 8.06 -13.08 4.88
N ILE A 70 7.67 -12.29 5.88
CA ILE A 70 7.10 -10.94 5.69
C ILE A 70 8.06 -10.04 4.91
N ASN A 71 9.36 -10.09 5.17
CA ASN A 71 10.34 -9.30 4.44
C ASN A 71 10.38 -9.63 2.94
N LYS A 72 10.20 -10.90 2.58
CA LYS A 72 10.10 -11.32 1.17
C LYS A 72 8.79 -10.85 0.53
N ILE A 73 7.69 -10.88 1.26
CA ILE A 73 6.39 -10.36 0.78
C ILE A 73 6.52 -8.87 0.44
N THR A 74 7.15 -8.09 1.32
CA THR A 74 7.37 -6.65 1.09
C THR A 74 8.16 -6.40 -0.19
N LYS A 75 9.23 -7.14 -0.42
CA LYS A 75 10.03 -7.05 -1.64
C LYS A 75 9.22 -7.44 -2.89
N ILE A 76 8.48 -8.54 -2.82
CA ILE A 76 7.63 -9.01 -3.92
C ILE A 76 6.59 -7.95 -4.29
N ASN A 77 5.90 -7.39 -3.30
CA ASN A 77 4.91 -6.33 -3.52
C ASN A 77 5.54 -5.13 -4.23
N CYS A 78 6.70 -4.70 -3.78
CA CYS A 78 7.42 -3.57 -4.38
C CYS A 78 7.81 -3.85 -5.84
N LEU A 79 8.29 -5.05 -6.14
CA LEU A 79 8.64 -5.46 -7.50
C LEU A 79 7.42 -5.58 -8.42
N LEU A 80 6.27 -6.04 -7.89
CA LEU A 80 5.02 -6.09 -8.64
C LEU A 80 4.52 -4.67 -8.99
N VAL A 81 4.59 -3.75 -8.03
CA VAL A 81 4.23 -2.33 -8.28
C VAL A 81 5.17 -1.72 -9.32
N ARG A 82 6.47 -1.99 -9.22
CA ARG A 82 7.45 -1.54 -10.23
C ARG A 82 7.09 -2.05 -11.63
N LYS A 83 6.76 -3.34 -11.74
CA LYS A 83 6.36 -3.95 -13.01
C LYS A 83 5.10 -3.29 -13.57
N LEU A 84 4.12 -2.99 -12.73
CA LEU A 84 2.89 -2.32 -13.13
C LEU A 84 3.17 -0.91 -13.63
N ILE A 85 3.92 -0.10 -12.88
CA ILE A 85 4.26 1.27 -13.25
C ILE A 85 5.07 1.30 -14.56
N SER A 86 5.96 0.33 -14.77
CA SER A 86 6.78 0.22 -15.98
C SER A 86 5.97 0.08 -17.27
N LYS A 87 4.70 -0.31 -17.18
CA LYS A 87 3.80 -0.31 -18.35
C LYS A 87 3.47 1.10 -18.85
N PHE A 88 3.51 2.08 -17.96
CA PHE A 88 3.13 3.48 -18.24
C PHE A 88 4.33 4.41 -18.25
N TYR A 89 5.40 4.08 -17.54
CA TYR A 89 6.62 4.87 -17.44
C TYR A 89 7.80 4.08 -18.00
N LYS A 90 8.29 4.50 -19.16
CA LYS A 90 9.29 3.74 -19.93
C LYS A 90 10.74 3.96 -19.49
N LYS A 91 10.98 4.89 -18.57
CA LYS A 91 12.32 5.12 -18.00
C LYS A 91 12.56 4.23 -16.79
N ASN A 92 13.79 4.24 -16.30
CA ASN A 92 14.21 3.36 -15.21
C ASN A 92 13.51 3.67 -13.89
N ILE A 93 13.01 2.64 -13.23
CA ILE A 93 12.44 2.69 -11.88
C ILE A 93 13.33 1.82 -10.99
N ILE A 94 13.96 2.43 -10.00
CA ILE A 94 14.92 1.75 -9.12
C ILE A 94 14.21 1.27 -7.86
N PHE A 95 14.44 0.01 -7.52
CA PHE A 95 14.04 -0.55 -6.23
C PHE A 95 15.11 -0.24 -5.19
N LYS A 96 14.71 0.40 -4.10
CA LYS A 96 15.55 0.64 -2.92
C LYS A 96 14.99 -0.17 -1.74
N SER A 97 15.80 -1.11 -1.24
CA SER A 97 15.41 -1.92 -0.10
C SER A 97 15.09 -1.06 1.13
N PRO A 98 14.09 -1.44 1.95
CA PRO A 98 13.27 -2.65 1.84
C PRO A 98 12.03 -2.52 0.94
N ASN A 99 11.51 -1.31 0.69
CA ASN A 99 10.17 -1.14 0.13
C ASN A 99 9.98 0.16 -0.67
N ASP A 100 11.05 0.79 -1.12
CA ASP A 100 10.96 2.04 -1.86
C ASP A 100 11.19 1.85 -3.37
N LEU A 101 10.45 2.61 -4.15
CA LEU A 101 10.69 2.78 -5.59
C LEU A 101 11.10 4.22 -5.85
N LEU A 102 12.10 4.39 -6.71
CA LEU A 102 12.67 5.68 -7.04
C LEU A 102 12.56 5.96 -8.54
N ILE A 103 12.19 7.18 -8.88
CA ILE A 103 12.30 7.74 -10.23
C ILE A 103 13.20 8.97 -10.16
N LYS A 104 14.24 9.00 -10.96
CA LYS A 104 15.24 10.10 -10.96
C LYS A 104 15.78 10.38 -9.54
N LYS A 105 16.14 9.30 -8.81
CA LYS A 105 16.64 9.36 -7.42
C LYS A 105 15.63 9.90 -6.38
N LYS A 106 14.36 10.11 -6.77
CA LYS A 106 13.31 10.55 -5.86
C LYS A 106 12.32 9.41 -5.59
N LYS A 107 11.94 9.27 -4.34
CA LYS A 107 10.91 8.30 -3.90
C LYS A 107 9.55 8.66 -4.49
N ILE A 108 8.86 7.65 -5.01
CA ILE A 108 7.50 7.79 -5.52
C ILE A 108 6.46 7.23 -4.58
#